data_e5ebdcc6315578d78a7a4ed6acf5319d
#
_entry.id   e5ebdcc6315578d78a7a4ed6acf5319d
#
_cell.length_a   1.000
_cell.length_b   1.000
_cell.length_c   1.000
_cell.angle_alpha   90.00
_cell.angle_beta   90.00
_cell.angle_gamma   90.00
#
_symmetry.space_group_name_H-M   'P 1'
#
loop_
_entity.id
_entity.type
_entity.pdbx_description
1 polymer ?
#
loop_
_entity_poly.entity_id
_entity_poly.type
_entity_poly.pdbx_seq_one_letter_code
_entity_poly.pdbx_strand_id
1 'polypeptide(L)'
;LEGSNAIAEKDTAARAAVLEVRPAFVTEITALRVAMEGTDGKIDTSAHRAAAMSAQESVLAERKNPATVIAATATVHALIDRVGQDIGSWEAAQYAAPSGPAWSSSGPDGFARVRAALDRVGGGGVGLYESASCAGGTAPACANSSGYIKYRADIVDWSVDRLNWAMAHELAHIYQFRVWGALTSSDVYYSSFGGDPEFLANCMAVVRGYPGSIGCDSEQQS
;
A
#
# COMPACT_ATOMS: atom_id res chain seq x y z
N LEU A 1 -40.15 -31.20 -31.94
CA LEU A 1 -38.93 -30.77 -32.68
C LEU A 1 -38.83 -29.23 -32.76
N GLU A 2 -39.95 -28.51 -33.03
CA GLU A 2 -39.94 -27.03 -33.11
C GLU A 2 -39.61 -26.34 -31.77
N GLY A 3 -40.17 -26.84 -30.64
CA GLY A 3 -39.87 -26.28 -29.31
C GLY A 3 -38.42 -26.45 -28.87
N SER A 4 -37.75 -27.54 -29.29
CA SER A 4 -36.36 -27.83 -28.99
C SER A 4 -35.40 -26.87 -29.71
N ASN A 5 -35.72 -26.55 -30.98
CA ASN A 5 -34.92 -25.62 -31.78
C ASN A 5 -35.01 -24.19 -31.24
N ALA A 6 -36.22 -23.74 -30.85
CA ALA A 6 -36.39 -22.41 -30.27
C ALA A 6 -35.66 -22.22 -28.94
N ILE A 7 -35.54 -23.28 -28.12
CA ILE A 7 -34.74 -23.24 -26.87
C ILE A 7 -33.24 -23.13 -27.18
N ALA A 8 -32.75 -23.92 -28.13
CA ALA A 8 -31.34 -23.91 -28.55
C ALA A 8 -30.93 -22.55 -29.16
N GLU A 9 -31.81 -21.94 -29.95
CA GLU A 9 -31.57 -20.59 -30.51
C GLU A 9 -31.50 -19.52 -29.40
N LYS A 10 -32.40 -19.55 -28.42
CA LYS A 10 -32.38 -18.62 -27.28
C LYS A 10 -31.10 -18.81 -26.45
N ASP A 11 -30.68 -20.04 -26.22
CA ASP A 11 -29.43 -20.31 -25.48
C ASP A 11 -28.21 -19.77 -26.22
N THR A 12 -28.16 -19.95 -27.52
CA THR A 12 -27.07 -19.45 -28.37
C THR A 12 -27.05 -17.91 -28.38
N ALA A 13 -28.19 -17.26 -28.52
CA ALA A 13 -28.30 -15.82 -28.49
C ALA A 13 -27.87 -15.24 -27.10
N ALA A 14 -28.28 -15.89 -26.02
CA ALA A 14 -27.88 -15.47 -24.67
C ALA A 14 -26.36 -15.57 -24.46
N ARG A 15 -25.73 -16.65 -24.92
CA ARG A 15 -24.27 -16.80 -24.88
C ARG A 15 -23.55 -15.76 -25.73
N ALA A 16 -24.05 -15.48 -26.95
CA ALA A 16 -23.49 -14.44 -27.81
C ALA A 16 -23.54 -13.05 -27.11
N ALA A 17 -24.68 -12.72 -26.51
CA ALA A 17 -24.84 -11.45 -25.77
C ALA A 17 -23.86 -11.31 -24.57
N VAL A 18 -23.55 -12.39 -23.84
CA VAL A 18 -22.52 -12.39 -22.81
C VAL A 18 -21.13 -12.14 -23.40
N LEU A 19 -20.80 -12.78 -24.53
CA LEU A 19 -19.51 -12.60 -25.20
C LEU A 19 -19.33 -11.16 -25.71
N GLU A 20 -20.39 -10.51 -26.15
CA GLU A 20 -20.38 -9.14 -26.66
C GLU A 20 -20.00 -8.13 -25.58
N VAL A 21 -20.45 -8.31 -24.32
CA VAL A 21 -20.20 -7.37 -23.22
C VAL A 21 -18.90 -7.66 -22.46
N ARG A 22 -18.29 -8.82 -22.58
CA ARG A 22 -17.04 -9.18 -21.87
C ARG A 22 -15.84 -8.28 -22.16
N PRO A 23 -15.60 -7.79 -23.39
CA PRO A 23 -14.47 -6.90 -23.65
C PRO A 23 -14.47 -5.64 -22.78
N ALA A 24 -15.65 -5.06 -22.47
CA ALA A 24 -15.77 -3.94 -21.59
C ALA A 24 -15.24 -4.26 -20.17
N PHE A 25 -15.59 -5.44 -19.65
CA PHE A 25 -15.05 -5.91 -18.36
C PHE A 25 -13.51 -6.05 -18.38
N VAL A 26 -12.95 -6.60 -19.46
CA VAL A 26 -11.49 -6.75 -19.60
C VAL A 26 -10.80 -5.39 -19.63
N THR A 27 -11.41 -4.40 -20.25
CA THR A 27 -10.90 -3.02 -20.27
C THR A 27 -10.88 -2.44 -18.85
N GLU A 28 -11.98 -2.52 -18.11
CA GLU A 28 -12.08 -1.98 -16.75
C GLU A 28 -11.16 -2.70 -15.77
N ILE A 29 -11.08 -4.04 -15.82
CA ILE A 29 -10.18 -4.77 -14.91
C ILE A 29 -8.69 -4.45 -15.18
N THR A 30 -8.36 -4.18 -16.45
CA THR A 30 -7.01 -3.74 -16.83
C THR A 30 -6.73 -2.33 -16.31
N ALA A 31 -7.68 -1.41 -16.41
CA ALA A 31 -7.58 -0.06 -15.88
C ALA A 31 -7.45 -0.07 -14.36
N LEU A 32 -8.22 -0.92 -13.66
CA LEU A 32 -8.11 -1.09 -12.21
C LEU A 32 -6.70 -1.58 -11.82
N ARG A 33 -6.15 -2.55 -12.54
CA ARG A 33 -4.79 -3.03 -12.29
C ARG A 33 -3.77 -1.87 -12.38
N VAL A 34 -3.85 -1.05 -13.42
CA VAL A 34 -2.98 0.11 -13.60
C VAL A 34 -3.18 1.12 -12.46
N ALA A 35 -4.43 1.41 -12.07
CA ALA A 35 -4.70 2.29 -10.93
C ALA A 35 -4.10 1.76 -9.63
N MET A 36 -4.13 0.44 -9.42
CA MET A 36 -3.57 -0.19 -8.22
C MET A 36 -2.03 -0.26 -8.22
N GLU A 37 -1.37 -0.28 -9.37
CA GLU A 37 0.10 -0.21 -9.47
C GLU A 37 0.67 1.08 -8.83
N GLY A 38 -0.10 2.18 -8.84
CA GLY A 38 0.29 3.46 -8.24
C GLY A 38 0.01 3.57 -6.73
N THR A 39 -0.55 2.53 -6.08
CA THR A 39 -0.98 2.59 -4.68
C THR A 39 0.03 2.05 -3.68
N ASP A 40 1.08 1.38 -4.16
CA ASP A 40 2.05 0.69 -3.32
C ASP A 40 2.66 1.64 -2.27
N GLY A 41 2.59 1.22 -1.01
CA GLY A 41 3.05 2.01 0.13
C GLY A 41 2.21 3.24 0.49
N LYS A 42 1.05 3.44 -0.16
CA LYS A 42 0.16 4.58 0.07
C LYS A 42 -1.13 4.20 0.77
N ILE A 43 -1.81 3.17 0.28
CA ILE A 43 -3.12 2.72 0.78
C ILE A 43 -3.17 1.18 0.88
N ASP A 44 -4.02 0.67 1.76
CA ASP A 44 -4.35 -0.75 1.78
C ASP A 44 -5.34 -1.08 0.66
N THR A 45 -4.90 -1.89 -0.29
CA THR A 45 -5.72 -2.34 -1.43
C THR A 45 -6.37 -3.70 -1.25
N SER A 46 -6.27 -4.32 -0.08
CA SER A 46 -6.78 -5.69 0.16
C SER A 46 -8.27 -5.83 -0.13
N ALA A 47 -9.08 -4.88 0.33
CA ALA A 47 -10.52 -4.85 0.08
C ALA A 47 -10.84 -4.63 -1.41
N HIS A 48 -10.11 -3.76 -2.09
CA HIS A 48 -10.28 -3.51 -3.53
C HIS A 48 -9.94 -4.77 -4.35
N ARG A 49 -8.86 -5.46 -3.99
CA ARG A 49 -8.46 -6.72 -4.64
C ARG A 49 -9.52 -7.81 -4.43
N ALA A 50 -10.03 -7.98 -3.21
CA ALA A 50 -11.08 -8.95 -2.93
C ALA A 50 -12.36 -8.69 -3.74
N ALA A 51 -12.80 -7.43 -3.82
CA ALA A 51 -13.95 -7.04 -4.62
C ALA A 51 -13.74 -7.26 -6.13
N ALA A 52 -12.55 -6.95 -6.65
CA ALA A 52 -12.18 -7.19 -8.04
C ALA A 52 -12.17 -8.69 -8.38
N MET A 53 -11.62 -9.53 -7.50
CA MET A 53 -11.64 -10.99 -7.65
C MET A 53 -13.07 -11.53 -7.67
N SER A 54 -13.95 -11.08 -6.78
CA SER A 54 -15.35 -11.49 -6.76
C SER A 54 -16.09 -11.09 -8.05
N ALA A 55 -15.85 -9.87 -8.57
CA ALA A 55 -16.40 -9.45 -9.85
C ALA A 55 -15.89 -10.32 -11.01
N GLN A 56 -14.60 -10.66 -11.03
CA GLN A 56 -13.99 -11.51 -12.04
C GLN A 56 -14.54 -12.94 -12.00
N GLU A 57 -14.70 -13.53 -10.81
CA GLU A 57 -15.32 -14.84 -10.63
C GLU A 57 -16.75 -14.86 -11.17
N SER A 58 -17.54 -13.82 -10.90
CA SER A 58 -18.90 -13.68 -11.40
C SER A 58 -18.94 -13.66 -12.93
N VAL A 59 -18.03 -12.92 -13.57
CA VAL A 59 -17.93 -12.88 -15.05
C VAL A 59 -17.45 -14.20 -15.64
N LEU A 60 -16.51 -14.87 -14.98
CA LEU A 60 -16.00 -16.17 -15.44
C LEU A 60 -17.06 -17.27 -15.35
N ALA A 61 -17.91 -17.23 -14.33
CA ALA A 61 -18.99 -18.20 -14.15
C ALA A 61 -20.18 -17.94 -15.09
N GLU A 62 -20.42 -16.68 -15.48
CA GLU A 62 -21.60 -16.30 -16.24
C GLU A 62 -21.52 -16.78 -17.70
N ARG A 63 -22.63 -17.37 -18.22
CA ARG A 63 -22.70 -17.93 -19.57
C ARG A 63 -23.87 -17.37 -20.38
N LYS A 64 -24.91 -16.83 -19.76
CA LYS A 64 -26.19 -16.55 -20.42
C LYS A 64 -26.82 -15.21 -20.06
N ASN A 65 -26.37 -14.56 -18.99
CA ASN A 65 -26.96 -13.31 -18.55
C ASN A 65 -25.96 -12.14 -18.70
N PRO A 66 -26.06 -11.35 -19.77
CA PRO A 66 -25.16 -10.22 -19.99
C PRO A 66 -25.27 -9.13 -18.88
N ALA A 67 -26.42 -9.04 -18.21
CA ALA A 67 -26.60 -8.06 -17.12
C ALA A 67 -25.65 -8.32 -15.94
N THR A 68 -25.32 -9.58 -15.64
CA THR A 68 -24.31 -9.93 -14.64
C THR A 68 -22.92 -9.37 -14.99
N VAL A 69 -22.53 -9.50 -16.27
CA VAL A 69 -21.24 -8.98 -16.74
C VAL A 69 -21.23 -7.45 -16.72
N ILE A 70 -22.32 -6.82 -17.13
CA ILE A 70 -22.47 -5.35 -17.10
C ILE A 70 -22.39 -4.85 -15.65
N ALA A 71 -23.07 -5.50 -14.71
CA ALA A 71 -23.02 -5.14 -13.30
C ALA A 71 -21.61 -5.30 -12.71
N ALA A 72 -20.91 -6.38 -13.04
CA ALA A 72 -19.53 -6.60 -12.63
C ALA A 72 -18.59 -5.53 -13.22
N THR A 73 -18.80 -5.14 -14.48
CA THR A 73 -18.05 -4.05 -15.13
C THR A 73 -18.24 -2.71 -14.38
N ALA A 74 -19.48 -2.37 -14.03
CA ALA A 74 -19.79 -1.18 -13.26
C ALA A 74 -19.15 -1.22 -11.84
N THR A 75 -19.11 -2.41 -11.22
CA THR A 75 -18.44 -2.60 -9.93
C THR A 75 -16.95 -2.31 -10.05
N VAL A 76 -16.29 -2.83 -11.09
CA VAL A 76 -14.84 -2.59 -11.30
C VAL A 76 -14.57 -1.11 -11.60
N HIS A 77 -15.43 -0.45 -12.39
CA HIS A 77 -15.32 0.99 -12.63
C HIS A 77 -15.41 1.79 -11.32
N ALA A 78 -16.38 1.49 -10.46
CA ALA A 78 -16.50 2.13 -9.16
C ALA A 78 -15.31 1.87 -8.22
N LEU A 79 -14.61 0.72 -8.37
CA LEU A 79 -13.37 0.45 -7.63
C LEU A 79 -12.23 1.36 -8.11
N ILE A 80 -12.13 1.65 -9.40
CA ILE A 80 -11.13 2.60 -9.93
C ILE A 80 -11.32 3.97 -9.31
N ASP A 81 -12.57 4.47 -9.29
CA ASP A 81 -12.89 5.76 -8.67
C ASP A 81 -12.53 5.77 -7.18
N ARG A 82 -12.82 4.68 -6.47
CA ARG A 82 -12.52 4.57 -5.05
C ARG A 82 -11.01 4.53 -4.78
N VAL A 83 -10.24 3.80 -5.56
CA VAL A 83 -8.77 3.81 -5.48
C VAL A 83 -8.24 5.24 -5.68
N GLY A 84 -8.77 5.98 -6.65
CA GLY A 84 -8.40 7.38 -6.87
C GLY A 84 -8.74 8.28 -5.67
N GLN A 85 -9.90 8.09 -5.06
CA GLN A 85 -10.31 8.83 -3.85
C GLN A 85 -9.42 8.49 -2.65
N ASP A 86 -9.10 7.22 -2.45
CA ASP A 86 -8.25 6.78 -1.34
C ASP A 86 -6.82 7.32 -1.49
N ILE A 87 -6.26 7.33 -2.72
CA ILE A 87 -4.98 7.99 -3.01
C ILE A 87 -5.07 9.50 -2.74
N GLY A 88 -6.11 10.18 -3.22
CA GLY A 88 -6.29 11.61 -2.97
C GLY A 88 -6.43 11.93 -1.48
N SER A 89 -7.11 11.08 -0.71
CA SER A 89 -7.22 11.21 0.74
C SER A 89 -5.88 11.00 1.44
N TRP A 90 -5.10 10.01 0.99
CA TRP A 90 -3.75 9.78 1.48
C TRP A 90 -2.84 10.97 1.17
N GLU A 91 -2.87 11.50 -0.06
CA GLU A 91 -2.10 12.68 -0.45
C GLU A 91 -2.49 13.91 0.38
N ALA A 92 -3.80 14.16 0.55
CA ALA A 92 -4.29 15.25 1.38
C ALA A 92 -3.81 15.12 2.83
N ALA A 93 -3.78 13.91 3.39
CA ALA A 93 -3.28 13.64 4.73
C ALA A 93 -1.77 13.92 4.87
N GLN A 94 -0.97 13.75 3.79
CA GLN A 94 0.45 14.11 3.80
C GLN A 94 0.67 15.63 3.93
N TYR A 95 -0.28 16.45 3.46
CA TYR A 95 -0.20 17.90 3.46
C TYR A 95 -1.12 18.57 4.48
N ALA A 96 -1.98 17.79 5.17
CA ALA A 96 -2.89 18.35 6.16
C ALA A 96 -2.09 18.95 7.32
N ALA A 97 -2.45 20.19 7.69
CA ALA A 97 -1.95 20.78 8.94
C ALA A 97 -2.44 19.92 10.11
N PRO A 98 -1.60 19.74 11.17
CA PRO A 98 -1.98 18.93 12.31
C PRO A 98 -3.21 19.53 13.00
N SER A 99 -4.28 18.73 13.08
CA SER A 99 -5.43 19.04 13.92
C SER A 99 -5.17 18.49 15.32
N GLY A 100 -4.61 19.31 16.20
CA GLY A 100 -4.28 18.91 17.56
C GLY A 100 -3.86 20.12 18.41
N PRO A 101 -3.58 19.93 19.73
CA PRO A 101 -3.04 20.99 20.55
C PRO A 101 -1.77 21.54 19.89
N ALA A 102 -1.50 22.84 20.10
CA ALA A 102 -0.42 23.57 19.46
C ALA A 102 0.87 22.75 19.46
N TRP A 103 1.31 22.39 18.26
CA TRP A 103 2.51 21.59 18.09
C TRP A 103 3.75 22.46 18.22
N SER A 104 4.67 22.06 19.09
CA SER A 104 5.93 22.77 19.29
C SER A 104 7.00 22.17 18.39
N SER A 105 7.71 23.01 17.64
CA SER A 105 8.89 22.59 16.90
C SER A 105 10.02 22.19 17.85
N SER A 106 10.78 21.17 17.51
CA SER A 106 11.99 20.77 18.22
C SER A 106 13.15 21.77 18.07
N GLY A 107 13.00 22.73 17.16
CA GLY A 107 14.03 23.72 16.87
C GLY A 107 15.26 23.15 16.14
N PRO A 108 16.26 24.02 15.84
CA PRO A 108 17.45 23.60 15.09
C PRO A 108 18.25 22.48 15.76
N ASP A 109 18.38 22.50 17.08
CA ASP A 109 19.12 21.48 17.83
C ASP A 109 18.40 20.12 17.82
N GLY A 110 17.06 20.12 17.93
CA GLY A 110 16.25 18.92 17.81
C GLY A 110 16.35 18.32 16.41
N PHE A 111 16.22 19.14 15.37
CA PHE A 111 16.43 18.70 13.98
C PHE A 111 17.83 18.11 13.78
N ALA A 112 18.89 18.81 14.25
CA ALA A 112 20.26 18.34 14.12
C ALA A 112 20.47 16.96 14.80
N ARG A 113 19.82 16.74 15.94
CA ARG A 113 19.89 15.46 16.66
C ARG A 113 19.26 14.31 15.88
N VAL A 114 18.07 14.50 15.31
CA VAL A 114 17.41 13.47 14.48
C VAL A 114 18.17 13.27 13.17
N ARG A 115 18.67 14.34 12.56
CA ARG A 115 19.53 14.28 11.38
C ARG A 115 20.78 13.44 11.64
N ALA A 116 21.47 13.68 12.75
CA ALA A 116 22.66 12.90 13.13
C ALA A 116 22.35 11.41 13.35
N ALA A 117 21.18 11.08 13.90
CA ALA A 117 20.74 9.69 14.02
C ALA A 117 20.50 9.05 12.65
N LEU A 118 19.81 9.75 11.74
CA LEU A 118 19.57 9.26 10.37
C LEU A 118 20.87 9.08 9.59
N ASP A 119 21.82 10.01 9.70
CA ASP A 119 23.14 9.91 9.08
C ASP A 119 23.94 8.71 9.61
N ARG A 120 23.89 8.50 10.95
CA ARG A 120 24.54 7.36 11.61
C ARG A 120 24.06 6.01 11.09
N VAL A 121 22.76 5.90 10.80
CA VAL A 121 22.19 4.65 10.24
C VAL A 121 22.33 4.55 8.73
N GLY A 122 23.04 5.47 8.09
CA GLY A 122 23.34 5.46 6.66
C GLY A 122 22.30 6.18 5.78
N GLY A 123 21.46 7.03 6.36
CA GLY A 123 20.45 7.82 5.65
C GLY A 123 20.90 9.21 5.22
N GLY A 124 22.21 9.46 5.06
CA GLY A 124 22.77 10.79 4.78
C GLY A 124 22.22 11.52 3.55
N GLY A 125 21.69 10.80 2.57
CA GLY A 125 21.06 11.39 1.37
C GLY A 125 19.52 11.45 1.41
N VAL A 126 18.90 11.01 2.51
CA VAL A 126 17.44 10.96 2.66
C VAL A 126 16.91 12.28 3.20
N GLY A 127 15.85 12.82 2.58
CA GLY A 127 15.14 14.01 3.08
C GLY A 127 14.62 13.78 4.50
N LEU A 128 14.66 14.79 5.36
CA LEU A 128 14.19 14.72 6.73
C LEU A 128 13.37 15.97 7.04
N TYR A 129 12.12 15.77 7.53
CA TYR A 129 11.20 16.85 7.81
C TYR A 129 10.53 16.66 9.16
N GLU A 130 10.47 17.70 9.97
CA GLU A 130 9.67 17.72 11.18
C GLU A 130 8.19 17.92 10.83
N SER A 131 7.31 17.09 11.37
CA SER A 131 5.88 17.12 11.09
C SER A 131 5.09 16.56 12.26
N ALA A 132 3.98 17.20 12.61
CA ALA A 132 3.07 16.67 13.62
C ALA A 132 2.23 15.49 13.15
N SER A 133 2.17 15.22 11.82
CA SER A 133 1.43 14.10 11.27
C SER A 133 2.33 13.21 10.41
N CYS A 134 2.19 11.90 10.60
CA CYS A 134 2.88 10.87 9.87
C CYS A 134 1.88 9.82 9.39
N ALA A 135 1.92 9.46 8.10
CA ALA A 135 1.09 8.41 7.50
C ALA A 135 -0.42 8.56 7.81
N GLY A 136 -0.93 9.80 7.82
CA GLY A 136 -2.34 10.08 8.13
C GLY A 136 -2.70 9.96 9.62
N GLY A 137 -1.71 9.74 10.49
CA GLY A 137 -1.88 9.56 11.93
C GLY A 137 -0.86 10.32 12.77
N THR A 138 -0.61 9.81 13.96
CA THR A 138 0.27 10.38 14.98
C THR A 138 1.51 9.52 15.23
N ALA A 139 1.94 8.71 14.25
CA ALA A 139 3.18 7.94 14.37
C ALA A 139 4.37 8.85 14.70
N PRO A 140 5.31 8.41 15.54
CA PRO A 140 6.48 9.22 15.92
C PRO A 140 7.39 9.58 14.76
N ALA A 141 7.53 8.69 13.80
CA ALA A 141 8.20 8.90 12.53
C ALA A 141 7.51 8.09 11.44
N CYS A 142 7.75 8.43 10.18
CA CYS A 142 7.31 7.66 9.03
C CYS A 142 8.13 7.97 7.79
N ALA A 143 8.40 6.93 7.00
CA ALA A 143 8.97 7.05 5.67
C ALA A 143 7.89 7.40 4.63
N ASN A 144 8.30 8.10 3.60
CA ASN A 144 7.46 8.41 2.45
C ASN A 144 8.05 7.78 1.18
N SER A 145 7.18 7.24 0.32
CA SER A 145 7.59 6.60 -0.94
C SER A 145 8.35 7.55 -1.90
N SER A 146 8.21 8.87 -1.71
CA SER A 146 9.00 9.87 -2.43
C SER A 146 10.44 10.03 -1.90
N GLY A 147 10.88 9.19 -0.96
CA GLY A 147 12.29 9.10 -0.54
C GLY A 147 12.68 10.04 0.61
N TYR A 148 11.75 10.41 1.47
CA TYR A 148 12.04 11.21 2.67
C TYR A 148 11.38 10.62 3.92
N ILE A 149 11.84 11.05 5.08
CA ILE A 149 11.32 10.67 6.39
C ILE A 149 10.72 11.92 7.05
N LYS A 150 9.55 11.75 7.66
CA LYS A 150 8.98 12.70 8.60
C LYS A 150 9.21 12.23 10.04
N TYR A 151 9.39 13.17 10.96
CA TYR A 151 9.46 12.85 12.38
C TYR A 151 8.68 13.87 13.20
N ARG A 152 8.19 13.46 14.35
CA ARG A 152 7.48 14.29 15.31
C ARG A 152 8.46 14.88 16.32
N ALA A 153 8.23 16.14 16.77
CA ALA A 153 9.15 16.87 17.63
C ALA A 153 9.53 16.12 18.93
N ASP A 154 8.62 15.35 19.50
CA ASP A 154 8.83 14.65 20.77
C ASP A 154 9.87 13.51 20.72
N ILE A 155 10.21 13.00 19.52
CA ILE A 155 11.24 11.96 19.43
C ILE A 155 12.65 12.47 19.70
N VAL A 156 12.86 13.79 19.67
CA VAL A 156 14.20 14.36 19.95
C VAL A 156 14.66 14.07 21.38
N ASP A 157 13.72 13.83 22.30
CA ASP A 157 14.02 13.51 23.70
C ASP A 157 14.26 12.00 23.94
N TRP A 158 14.11 11.17 22.91
CA TRP A 158 14.38 9.74 23.04
C TRP A 158 15.86 9.45 23.30
N SER A 159 16.15 8.30 23.92
CA SER A 159 17.53 7.82 24.03
C SER A 159 18.18 7.69 22.65
N VAL A 160 19.50 7.79 22.59
CA VAL A 160 20.27 7.67 21.33
C VAL A 160 19.97 6.34 20.62
N ASP A 161 19.92 5.24 21.37
CA ASP A 161 19.68 3.91 20.80
C ASP A 161 18.27 3.81 20.21
N ARG A 162 17.25 4.30 20.92
CA ARG A 162 15.88 4.32 20.44
C ARG A 162 15.72 5.19 19.19
N LEU A 163 16.39 6.35 19.17
CA LEU A 163 16.35 7.26 18.03
C LEU A 163 17.05 6.66 16.81
N ASN A 164 18.22 6.03 17.02
CA ASN A 164 18.92 5.33 15.95
C ASN A 164 18.09 4.15 15.39
N TRP A 165 17.47 3.36 16.29
CA TRP A 165 16.55 2.30 15.86
C TRP A 165 15.40 2.85 15.02
N ALA A 166 14.72 3.92 15.46
CA ALA A 166 13.62 4.51 14.72
C ALA A 166 14.07 4.99 13.33
N MET A 167 15.20 5.66 13.23
CA MET A 167 15.73 6.12 11.95
C MET A 167 16.18 4.95 11.06
N ALA A 168 16.68 3.86 11.61
CA ALA A 168 17.02 2.65 10.86
C ALA A 168 15.75 1.95 10.34
N HIS A 169 14.69 1.91 11.13
CA HIS A 169 13.37 1.39 10.75
C HIS A 169 12.76 2.20 9.61
N GLU A 170 12.69 3.53 9.74
CA GLU A 170 12.16 4.37 8.67
C GLU A 170 13.00 4.32 7.39
N LEU A 171 14.32 4.21 7.53
CA LEU A 171 15.21 4.02 6.39
C LEU A 171 14.98 2.67 5.70
N ALA A 172 14.60 1.63 6.44
CA ALA A 172 14.22 0.34 5.86
C ALA A 172 12.98 0.47 4.97
N HIS A 173 11.97 1.24 5.38
CA HIS A 173 10.82 1.53 4.52
C HIS A 173 11.21 2.26 3.22
N ILE A 174 12.16 3.20 3.27
CA ILE A 174 12.68 3.85 2.05
C ILE A 174 13.26 2.80 1.09
N TYR A 175 13.98 1.80 1.59
CA TYR A 175 14.49 0.71 0.74
C TYR A 175 13.37 -0.21 0.23
N GLN A 176 12.40 -0.55 1.07
CA GLN A 176 11.23 -1.34 0.67
C GLN A 176 10.46 -0.66 -0.47
N PHE A 177 10.20 0.64 -0.38
CA PHE A 177 9.51 1.39 -1.43
C PHE A 177 10.23 1.35 -2.77
N ARG A 178 11.57 1.38 -2.76
CA ARG A 178 12.37 1.33 -4.00
C ARG A 178 12.25 0.00 -4.74
N VAL A 179 11.94 -1.07 -4.04
CA VAL A 179 11.85 -2.45 -4.58
C VAL A 179 10.47 -3.07 -4.37
N TRP A 180 9.46 -2.25 -4.09
CA TRP A 180 8.15 -2.70 -3.62
C TRP A 180 7.53 -3.78 -4.51
N GLY A 181 7.55 -3.61 -5.83
CA GLY A 181 7.02 -4.59 -6.77
C GLY A 181 7.72 -5.95 -6.70
N ALA A 182 9.05 -5.96 -6.56
CA ALA A 182 9.82 -7.18 -6.38
C ALA A 182 9.58 -7.79 -4.99
N LEU A 183 9.51 -6.97 -3.96
CA LEU A 183 9.24 -7.39 -2.58
C LEU A 183 7.90 -8.10 -2.48
N THR A 184 6.83 -7.47 -2.97
CA THR A 184 5.46 -8.02 -2.92
C THR A 184 5.22 -9.19 -3.88
N SER A 185 6.18 -9.53 -4.71
CA SER A 185 6.20 -10.74 -5.52
C SER A 185 7.06 -11.86 -4.95
N SER A 186 7.69 -11.65 -3.78
CA SER A 186 8.61 -12.59 -3.16
C SER A 186 7.90 -13.56 -2.23
N ASP A 187 8.04 -14.86 -2.47
CA ASP A 187 7.53 -15.91 -1.57
C ASP A 187 8.16 -15.80 -0.17
N VAL A 188 9.42 -15.38 -0.08
CA VAL A 188 10.14 -15.19 1.20
C VAL A 188 9.49 -14.06 2.00
N TYR A 189 9.08 -12.97 1.36
CA TYR A 189 8.39 -11.88 2.05
C TYR A 189 7.11 -12.35 2.75
N TYR A 190 6.34 -13.19 2.07
CA TYR A 190 5.10 -13.73 2.66
C TYR A 190 5.36 -14.85 3.67
N SER A 191 6.29 -15.76 3.40
CA SER A 191 6.53 -16.90 4.30
C SER A 191 7.26 -16.53 5.58
N SER A 192 8.22 -15.59 5.51
CA SER A 192 9.06 -15.21 6.67
C SER A 192 8.54 -13.97 7.41
N PHE A 193 7.83 -13.07 6.72
CA PHE A 193 7.38 -11.80 7.30
C PHE A 193 5.86 -11.62 7.24
N GLY A 194 5.12 -12.63 6.76
CA GLY A 194 3.65 -12.56 6.66
C GLY A 194 3.13 -11.50 5.69
N GLY A 195 3.99 -10.93 4.83
CA GLY A 195 3.66 -9.79 3.98
C GLY A 195 3.54 -8.47 4.76
N ASP A 196 4.09 -8.41 5.98
CA ASP A 196 4.04 -7.24 6.85
C ASP A 196 5.30 -6.37 6.65
N PRO A 197 5.19 -5.16 6.06
CA PRO A 197 6.32 -4.27 5.84
C PRO A 197 6.90 -3.72 7.15
N GLU A 198 6.09 -3.55 8.20
CA GLU A 198 6.55 -3.08 9.50
C GLU A 198 7.43 -4.13 10.19
N PHE A 199 7.01 -5.40 10.12
CA PHE A 199 7.81 -6.48 10.67
C PHE A 199 9.14 -6.63 9.92
N LEU A 200 9.11 -6.57 8.59
CA LEU A 200 10.33 -6.58 7.79
C LEU A 200 11.23 -5.37 8.10
N ALA A 201 10.68 -4.16 8.27
CA ALA A 201 11.46 -2.98 8.61
C ALA A 201 12.14 -3.11 9.98
N ASN A 202 11.44 -3.66 10.97
CA ASN A 202 12.03 -4.00 12.28
C ASN A 202 13.21 -4.96 12.13
N CYS A 203 13.04 -6.02 11.35
CA CYS A 203 14.09 -7.00 11.10
C CYS A 203 15.29 -6.38 10.37
N MET A 204 15.05 -5.57 9.35
CA MET A 204 16.11 -4.83 8.64
C MET A 204 16.90 -3.89 9.56
N ALA A 205 16.26 -3.26 10.55
CA ALA A 205 16.95 -2.45 11.55
C ALA A 205 17.85 -3.31 12.46
N VAL A 206 17.35 -4.47 12.90
CA VAL A 206 18.12 -5.43 13.73
C VAL A 206 19.36 -5.93 12.99
N VAL A 207 19.21 -6.37 11.74
CA VAL A 207 20.33 -6.88 10.92
C VAL A 207 21.40 -5.80 10.71
N ARG A 208 21.01 -4.54 10.69
CA ARG A 208 21.92 -3.39 10.58
C ARG A 208 22.57 -2.99 11.91
N GLY A 209 22.31 -3.71 12.99
CA GLY A 209 22.88 -3.48 14.32
C GLY A 209 22.11 -2.47 15.18
N TYR A 210 20.87 -2.19 14.86
CA TYR A 210 19.99 -1.28 15.62
C TYR A 210 18.78 -2.04 16.18
N PRO A 211 18.97 -2.82 17.26
CA PRO A 211 17.88 -3.61 17.85
C PRO A 211 16.82 -2.71 18.48
N GLY A 212 15.56 -3.05 18.23
CA GLY A 212 14.39 -2.42 18.87
C GLY A 212 13.70 -3.37 19.84
N SER A 213 12.51 -2.97 20.29
CA SER A 213 11.66 -3.81 21.16
C SER A 213 11.03 -4.99 20.43
N ILE A 214 10.95 -4.93 19.11
CA ILE A 214 10.46 -6.00 18.22
C ILE A 214 11.67 -6.42 17.39
N GLY A 215 12.14 -7.65 17.62
CA GLY A 215 13.25 -8.23 16.89
C GLY A 215 12.78 -9.17 15.78
N CYS A 216 13.72 -9.70 15.04
CA CYS A 216 13.52 -10.84 14.18
C CYS A 216 14.40 -12.01 14.66
N ASP A 217 13.97 -13.23 14.39
CA ASP A 217 14.72 -14.44 14.75
C ASP A 217 15.92 -14.68 13.81
N SER A 218 16.73 -15.70 14.12
CA SER A 218 17.94 -15.99 13.34
C SER A 218 17.65 -16.46 11.90
N GLU A 219 16.49 -17.05 11.66
CA GLU A 219 16.07 -17.50 10.32
C GLU A 219 15.71 -16.30 9.45
N GLN A 220 14.99 -15.33 10.02
CA GLN A 220 14.59 -14.09 9.35
C GLN A 220 15.79 -13.15 9.09
N GLN A 221 16.91 -13.34 9.81
CA GLN A 221 18.13 -12.56 9.62
C GLN A 221 19.07 -13.16 8.55
N SER A 222 18.83 -14.37 8.07
CA SER A 222 19.67 -15.06 7.08
C SER A 222 19.25 -14.72 5.64
#